data_9654ff0826a05a8ffcae998cb8d64f71
#
_entry.id   9654ff0826a05a8ffcae998cb8d64f71
#
_cell.length_a   1.000
_cell.length_b   1.000
_cell.length_c   1.000
_cell.angle_alpha   90.00
_cell.angle_beta   90.00
_cell.angle_gamma   90.00
#
_symmetry.space_group_name_H-M   'P 1'
#
loop_
_entity.id
_entity.type
_entity.pdbx_description
1 polymer ?
#
loop_
_entity_poly.entity_id
_entity_poly.type
_entity_poly.pdbx_seq_one_letter_code
_entity_poly.pdbx_strand_id
1 'polypeptide(L)'
;LQRYAAGILADEGFTLTTTPDLARNEILSGIGYQPRGPETQIYSIENTELSLVGTAEITLGGMYAEQTLDAEQLPIKLAGISHCFRTEAGAAGKATRGIYRVHQFTKVEMFAFTEGDAENKASSAMLEDLLRIECKLFDGLGIPYRVIDTPIGDLGGPAYRKYDLEAWMPGRGDGGAWGEVTSTSNCTDYQARRLGIRFKRKGEKGTTFVHTLNGTAVAMSRALIAVLENYQQADGSVVVPEALRGWVGKDRISPR
;
A
#
# COMPACT_ATOMS: atom_id res chain seq x y z
N LEU A 1 13.95 3.52 -6.07
CA LEU A 1 12.93 3.34 -5.03
C LEU A 1 12.21 2.00 -5.18
N GLN A 2 11.60 1.69 -6.34
CA GLN A 2 10.86 0.44 -6.56
C GLN A 2 11.73 -0.80 -6.31
N ARG A 3 12.92 -0.87 -6.90
CA ARG A 3 13.86 -1.99 -6.70
C ARG A 3 14.38 -2.07 -5.27
N TYR A 4 14.60 -0.94 -4.64
CA TYR A 4 14.97 -0.85 -3.23
C TYR A 4 13.90 -1.47 -2.33
N ALA A 5 12.64 -1.07 -2.51
CA ALA A 5 11.52 -1.64 -1.75
C ALA A 5 11.33 -3.13 -2.05
N ALA A 6 11.39 -3.54 -3.32
CA ALA A 6 11.25 -4.94 -3.70
C ALA A 6 12.34 -5.83 -3.07
N GLY A 7 13.59 -5.37 -2.99
CA GLY A 7 14.68 -6.10 -2.32
C GLY A 7 14.38 -6.32 -0.84
N ILE A 8 13.99 -5.27 -0.11
CA ILE A 8 13.63 -5.39 1.31
C ILE A 8 12.46 -6.35 1.50
N LEU A 9 11.42 -6.27 0.66
CA LEU A 9 10.26 -7.15 0.79
C LEU A 9 10.60 -8.61 0.50
N ALA A 10 11.49 -8.89 -0.46
CA ALA A 10 11.97 -10.24 -0.71
C ALA A 10 12.71 -10.81 0.52
N ASP A 11 13.57 -10.00 1.16
CA ASP A 11 14.28 -10.38 2.39
C ASP A 11 13.33 -10.59 3.58
N GLU A 12 12.20 -9.86 3.62
CA GLU A 12 11.13 -10.01 4.62
C GLU A 12 10.16 -11.18 4.29
N GLY A 13 10.45 -11.97 3.25
CA GLY A 13 9.70 -13.17 2.89
C GLY A 13 8.43 -12.93 2.09
N PHE A 14 8.32 -11.79 1.40
CA PHE A 14 7.24 -11.54 0.46
C PHE A 14 7.53 -12.14 -0.91
N THR A 15 6.51 -12.75 -1.52
CA THR A 15 6.55 -13.15 -2.92
C THR A 15 6.27 -11.96 -3.82
N LEU A 16 7.27 -11.54 -4.60
CA LEU A 16 7.10 -10.45 -5.57
C LEU A 16 6.18 -10.91 -6.69
N THR A 17 5.14 -10.12 -6.94
CA THR A 17 4.06 -10.46 -7.87
C THR A 17 3.79 -9.29 -8.81
N THR A 18 3.72 -9.55 -10.10
CA THR A 18 3.21 -8.60 -11.10
C THR A 18 1.72 -8.81 -11.26
N THR A 19 0.94 -7.75 -11.19
CA THR A 19 -0.52 -7.81 -11.28
C THR A 19 -1.04 -7.07 -12.51
N PRO A 20 -2.19 -7.46 -13.08
CA PRO A 20 -2.83 -6.67 -14.13
C PRO A 20 -3.30 -5.31 -13.59
N ASP A 21 -3.40 -4.34 -14.51
CA ASP A 21 -3.91 -2.99 -14.20
C ASP A 21 -5.45 -2.92 -14.21
N LEU A 22 -6.11 -4.02 -14.56
CA LEU A 22 -7.56 -4.17 -14.66
C LEU A 22 -8.05 -5.27 -13.72
N ALA A 23 -9.24 -5.06 -13.14
CA ALA A 23 -9.93 -6.08 -12.37
C ALA A 23 -11.44 -6.02 -12.64
N ARG A 24 -12.14 -7.13 -12.37
CA ARG A 24 -13.59 -7.19 -12.42
C ARG A 24 -14.20 -6.36 -11.31
N ASN A 25 -15.30 -5.67 -11.59
CA ASN A 25 -15.98 -4.80 -10.62
C ASN A 25 -16.39 -5.54 -9.34
N GLU A 26 -16.73 -6.83 -9.44
CA GLU A 26 -17.03 -7.67 -8.28
C GLU A 26 -15.83 -7.82 -7.32
N ILE A 27 -14.60 -7.90 -7.86
CA ILE A 27 -13.37 -7.98 -7.05
C ILE A 27 -13.10 -6.64 -6.36
N LEU A 28 -13.23 -5.50 -7.10
CA LEU A 28 -13.11 -4.18 -6.49
C LEU A 28 -14.10 -4.02 -5.32
N SER A 29 -15.36 -4.39 -5.55
CA SER A 29 -16.41 -4.33 -4.54
C SER A 29 -16.12 -5.26 -3.35
N GLY A 30 -15.62 -6.48 -3.63
CA GLY A 30 -15.27 -7.46 -2.61
C GLY A 30 -14.14 -6.99 -1.69
N ILE A 31 -13.12 -6.36 -2.24
CA ILE A 31 -12.04 -5.72 -1.47
C ILE A 31 -12.57 -4.52 -0.66
N GLY A 32 -13.70 -3.94 -1.05
CA GLY A 32 -14.24 -2.74 -0.42
C GLY A 32 -13.64 -1.46 -0.98
N TYR A 33 -13.01 -1.54 -2.16
CA TYR A 33 -12.53 -0.37 -2.87
C TYR A 33 -13.70 0.33 -3.56
N GLN A 34 -14.48 1.02 -2.75
CA GLN A 34 -15.62 1.81 -3.19
C GLN A 34 -15.47 3.25 -2.72
N PRO A 35 -15.84 4.24 -3.54
CA PRO A 35 -15.84 5.62 -3.11
C PRO A 35 -16.90 5.83 -2.04
N ARG A 36 -16.57 6.60 -1.02
CA ARG A 36 -17.56 7.15 -0.11
C ARG A 36 -18.11 8.41 -0.76
N GLY A 37 -19.40 8.42 -1.09
CA GLY A 37 -20.07 9.59 -1.65
C GLY A 37 -20.35 9.50 -3.15
N PRO A 38 -20.88 10.59 -3.76
CA PRO A 38 -21.31 10.62 -5.16
C PRO A 38 -20.14 10.61 -6.18
N GLU A 39 -18.90 10.86 -5.73
CA GLU A 39 -17.73 10.96 -6.60
C GLU A 39 -16.92 9.67 -6.53
N THR A 40 -16.85 8.95 -7.66
CA THR A 40 -16.10 7.70 -7.73
C THR A 40 -14.60 7.94 -7.92
N GLN A 41 -13.77 7.22 -7.15
CA GLN A 41 -12.31 7.18 -7.33
C GLN A 41 -11.88 6.20 -8.43
N ILE A 42 -12.82 5.51 -9.08
CA ILE A 42 -12.59 4.40 -10.00
C ILE A 42 -12.71 4.88 -11.44
N TYR A 43 -11.74 4.52 -12.27
CA TYR A 43 -11.82 4.57 -13.72
C TYR A 43 -12.46 3.28 -14.25
N SER A 44 -13.70 3.34 -14.68
CA SER A 44 -14.43 2.21 -15.27
C SER A 44 -14.19 2.13 -16.77
N ILE A 45 -14.14 0.91 -17.32
CA ILE A 45 -14.08 0.67 -18.76
C ILE A 45 -15.49 0.59 -19.30
N GLU A 46 -15.79 1.49 -20.22
CA GLU A 46 -17.13 1.59 -20.82
C GLU A 46 -17.58 0.28 -21.49
N ASN A 47 -18.84 -0.09 -21.30
CA ASN A 47 -19.47 -1.31 -21.83
C ASN A 47 -18.81 -2.64 -21.37
N THR A 48 -18.17 -2.63 -20.21
CA THR A 48 -17.57 -3.84 -19.59
C THR A 48 -17.84 -3.88 -18.09
N GLU A 49 -17.63 -5.04 -17.46
CA GLU A 49 -17.59 -5.20 -16.01
C GLU A 49 -16.15 -5.08 -15.44
N LEU A 50 -15.31 -4.28 -16.09
CA LEU A 50 -13.92 -4.06 -15.72
C LEU A 50 -13.67 -2.60 -15.32
N SER A 51 -12.73 -2.43 -14.40
CA SER A 51 -12.21 -1.11 -14.00
C SER A 51 -10.69 -1.16 -13.83
N LEU A 52 -10.05 0.01 -13.96
CA LEU A 52 -8.65 0.17 -13.60
C LEU A 52 -8.49 0.06 -12.08
N VAL A 53 -7.41 -0.61 -11.64
CA VAL A 53 -7.14 -0.79 -10.23
C VAL A 53 -6.57 0.48 -9.59
N GLY A 54 -7.05 0.83 -8.41
CA GLY A 54 -6.50 1.94 -7.62
C GLY A 54 -5.34 1.52 -6.71
N THR A 55 -5.07 0.20 -6.61
CA THR A 55 -4.05 -0.42 -5.77
C THR A 55 -3.91 -1.90 -6.14
N ALA A 56 -2.72 -2.47 -6.00
CA ALA A 56 -2.51 -3.91 -6.19
C ALA A 56 -3.25 -4.78 -5.14
N GLU A 57 -3.65 -4.21 -4.01
CA GLU A 57 -4.51 -4.88 -3.02
C GLU A 57 -5.70 -5.58 -3.69
N ILE A 58 -6.32 -4.93 -4.68
CA ILE A 58 -7.49 -5.45 -5.41
C ILE A 58 -7.16 -6.77 -6.11
N THR A 59 -6.09 -6.77 -6.88
CA THR A 59 -5.68 -7.94 -7.67
C THR A 59 -5.05 -9.03 -6.82
N LEU A 60 -4.26 -8.66 -5.80
CA LEU A 60 -3.64 -9.62 -4.88
C LEU A 60 -4.70 -10.35 -4.05
N GLY A 61 -5.68 -9.64 -3.51
CA GLY A 61 -6.81 -10.26 -2.82
C GLY A 61 -7.69 -11.09 -3.78
N GLY A 62 -7.95 -10.56 -4.98
CA GLY A 62 -8.74 -11.22 -6.00
C GLY A 62 -8.14 -12.53 -6.53
N MET A 63 -6.81 -12.71 -6.49
CA MET A 63 -6.15 -13.96 -6.87
C MET A 63 -6.63 -15.17 -6.06
N TYR A 64 -7.10 -14.94 -4.84
CA TYR A 64 -7.54 -15.99 -3.92
C TYR A 64 -9.06 -16.04 -3.76
N ALA A 65 -9.81 -15.28 -4.55
CA ALA A 65 -11.27 -15.29 -4.50
C ALA A 65 -11.83 -16.72 -4.68
N GLU A 66 -12.84 -17.08 -3.87
CA GLU A 66 -13.52 -18.39 -3.86
C GLU A 66 -12.60 -19.59 -3.54
N GLN A 67 -11.45 -19.34 -2.87
CA GLN A 67 -10.51 -20.40 -2.50
C GLN A 67 -10.60 -20.77 -1.02
N THR A 68 -10.33 -22.05 -0.76
CA THR A 68 -10.06 -22.56 0.59
C THR A 68 -8.61 -22.97 0.69
N LEU A 69 -7.86 -22.25 1.51
CA LEU A 69 -6.42 -22.45 1.73
C LEU A 69 -6.18 -23.51 2.80
N ASP A 70 -5.02 -24.15 2.76
CA ASP A 70 -4.56 -24.96 3.89
C ASP A 70 -3.95 -24.05 4.95
N ALA A 71 -4.28 -24.28 6.23
CA ALA A 71 -3.74 -23.47 7.34
C ALA A 71 -2.20 -23.48 7.37
N GLU A 72 -1.58 -24.59 6.93
CA GLU A 72 -0.11 -24.71 6.85
C GLU A 72 0.54 -23.74 5.85
N GLN A 73 -0.24 -23.16 4.92
CA GLN A 73 0.24 -22.15 3.95
C GLN A 73 0.26 -20.73 4.54
N LEU A 74 -0.44 -20.51 5.67
CA LEU A 74 -0.55 -19.20 6.30
C LEU A 74 0.61 -18.94 7.27
N PRO A 75 1.14 -17.70 7.34
CA PRO A 75 0.69 -16.54 6.56
C PRO A 75 1.21 -16.55 5.12
N ILE A 76 0.38 -16.11 4.17
CA ILE A 76 0.83 -15.82 2.80
C ILE A 76 1.14 -14.34 2.72
N LYS A 77 2.34 -14.01 2.24
CA LYS A 77 2.81 -12.62 2.07
C LYS A 77 3.13 -12.34 0.61
N LEU A 78 2.43 -11.40 0.01
CA LEU A 78 2.57 -11.00 -1.39
C LEU A 78 3.00 -9.53 -1.50
N ALA A 79 3.86 -9.21 -2.45
CA ALA A 79 4.22 -7.85 -2.77
C ALA A 79 3.89 -7.56 -4.25
N GLY A 80 2.85 -6.76 -4.47
CA GLY A 80 2.41 -6.37 -5.80
C GLY A 80 3.09 -5.11 -6.28
N ILE A 81 3.64 -5.15 -7.49
CA ILE A 81 4.15 -3.97 -8.18
C ILE A 81 3.16 -3.64 -9.28
N SER A 82 2.46 -2.52 -9.15
CA SER A 82 1.39 -2.15 -10.09
C SER A 82 1.36 -0.65 -10.39
N HIS A 83 0.76 -0.31 -11.51
CA HIS A 83 0.17 1.01 -11.67
C HIS A 83 -1.08 1.11 -10.79
N CYS A 84 -1.38 2.32 -10.36
CA CYS A 84 -2.57 2.66 -9.58
C CYS A 84 -3.26 3.82 -10.27
N PHE A 85 -4.57 3.72 -10.44
CA PHE A 85 -5.37 4.72 -11.16
C PHE A 85 -6.47 5.23 -10.23
N ARG A 86 -6.50 6.56 -10.05
CA ARG A 86 -7.52 7.20 -9.21
C ARG A 86 -8.03 8.46 -9.90
N THR A 87 -9.33 8.67 -9.92
CA THR A 87 -9.93 9.86 -10.51
C THR A 87 -9.59 11.14 -9.74
N GLU A 88 -9.18 10.99 -8.46
CA GLU A 88 -8.95 12.10 -7.52
C GLU A 88 -10.16 13.06 -7.43
N ALA A 89 -11.37 12.53 -7.70
CA ALA A 89 -12.61 13.27 -7.59
C ALA A 89 -12.78 13.80 -6.16
N GLY A 90 -13.20 15.06 -6.03
CA GLY A 90 -13.34 15.74 -4.73
C GLY A 90 -12.05 16.26 -4.11
N ALA A 91 -10.88 15.92 -4.68
CA ALA A 91 -9.59 16.40 -4.20
C ALA A 91 -9.29 17.81 -4.74
N ALA A 92 -9.98 18.86 -4.24
CA ALA A 92 -9.70 20.24 -4.60
C ALA A 92 -8.70 20.89 -3.62
N GLY A 93 -7.75 21.70 -4.15
CA GLY A 93 -6.89 22.56 -3.33
C GLY A 93 -5.39 22.39 -3.52
N LYS A 94 -4.58 22.97 -2.61
CA LYS A 94 -3.10 22.99 -2.68
C LYS A 94 -2.46 21.58 -2.70
N ALA A 95 -3.12 20.58 -2.11
CA ALA A 95 -2.63 19.20 -2.07
C ALA A 95 -2.61 18.49 -3.45
N THR A 96 -3.26 19.07 -4.46
CA THR A 96 -3.30 18.54 -5.84
C THR A 96 -2.20 19.10 -6.74
N ARG A 97 -1.37 20.03 -6.23
CA ARG A 97 -0.26 20.60 -7.01
C ARG A 97 0.91 19.63 -7.09
N GLY A 98 1.64 19.69 -8.20
CA GLY A 98 2.80 18.83 -8.45
C GLY A 98 2.40 17.36 -8.65
N ILE A 99 3.25 16.44 -8.18
CA ILE A 99 3.06 14.99 -8.36
C ILE A 99 2.62 14.26 -7.08
N TYR A 100 2.21 14.98 -6.03
CA TYR A 100 1.76 14.37 -4.78
C TYR A 100 0.42 13.63 -4.93
N ARG A 101 -0.50 14.17 -5.74
CA ARG A 101 -1.75 13.54 -6.16
C ARG A 101 -1.84 13.55 -7.68
N VAL A 102 -1.84 12.38 -8.26
CA VAL A 102 -1.85 12.16 -9.71
C VAL A 102 -2.85 11.06 -10.06
N HIS A 103 -3.38 11.09 -11.27
CA HIS A 103 -4.36 10.12 -11.76
C HIS A 103 -3.76 8.72 -11.99
N GLN A 104 -2.45 8.66 -12.26
CA GLN A 104 -1.72 7.41 -12.42
C GLN A 104 -0.37 7.51 -11.68
N PHE A 105 -0.05 6.48 -10.89
CA PHE A 105 1.24 6.35 -10.22
C PHE A 105 1.60 4.87 -10.04
N THR A 106 2.87 4.58 -9.80
CA THR A 106 3.34 3.23 -9.46
C THR A 106 3.41 3.06 -7.95
N LYS A 107 3.00 1.91 -7.45
CA LYS A 107 3.04 1.55 -6.04
C LYS A 107 3.59 0.13 -5.88
N VAL A 108 4.38 -0.08 -4.84
CA VAL A 108 4.71 -1.40 -4.31
C VAL A 108 3.83 -1.62 -3.09
N GLU A 109 2.98 -2.63 -3.17
CA GLU A 109 1.97 -2.95 -2.17
C GLU A 109 2.26 -4.27 -1.49
N MET A 110 2.26 -4.29 -0.19
CA MET A 110 2.26 -5.49 0.64
C MET A 110 0.82 -5.97 0.82
N PHE A 111 0.59 -7.27 0.70
CA PHE A 111 -0.69 -7.89 1.02
C PHE A 111 -0.45 -9.20 1.75
N ALA A 112 -1.18 -9.43 2.82
CA ALA A 112 -1.02 -10.64 3.62
C ALA A 112 -2.36 -11.31 3.91
N PHE A 113 -2.32 -12.65 3.95
CA PHE A 113 -3.39 -13.48 4.49
C PHE A 113 -2.87 -14.16 5.74
N THR A 114 -3.64 -14.08 6.82
CA THR A 114 -3.36 -14.77 8.08
C THR A 114 -4.53 -15.69 8.46
N GLU A 115 -4.30 -16.58 9.39
CA GLU A 115 -5.43 -17.27 10.01
C GLU A 115 -6.36 -16.24 10.66
N GLY A 116 -7.67 -16.44 10.47
CA GLY A 116 -8.70 -15.71 11.19
C GLY A 116 -8.95 -16.35 12.54
N ASP A 117 -8.84 -15.58 13.61
CA ASP A 117 -9.14 -16.00 14.97
C ASP A 117 -10.00 -14.95 15.69
N ALA A 118 -10.73 -15.36 16.70
CA ALA A 118 -11.68 -14.50 17.42
C ALA A 118 -11.00 -13.33 18.17
N GLU A 119 -9.72 -13.45 18.47
CA GLU A 119 -8.96 -12.43 19.19
C GLU A 119 -8.09 -11.59 18.26
N ASN A 120 -8.13 -11.85 16.95
CA ASN A 120 -7.35 -11.18 15.91
C ASN A 120 -5.82 -11.20 16.15
N LYS A 121 -5.28 -12.19 16.88
CA LYS A 121 -3.87 -12.23 17.27
C LYS A 121 -2.93 -12.27 16.07
N ALA A 122 -3.18 -13.21 15.15
CA ALA A 122 -2.31 -13.38 13.98
C ALA A 122 -2.32 -12.13 13.08
N SER A 123 -3.50 -11.57 12.83
CA SER A 123 -3.61 -10.37 12.01
C SER A 123 -3.09 -9.10 12.70
N SER A 124 -3.24 -8.99 14.02
CA SER A 124 -2.65 -7.87 14.76
C SER A 124 -1.12 -7.91 14.74
N ALA A 125 -0.51 -9.09 14.93
CA ALA A 125 0.92 -9.25 14.82
C ALA A 125 1.43 -8.93 13.41
N MET A 126 0.70 -9.36 12.38
CA MET A 126 1.04 -9.04 10.98
C MET A 126 0.94 -7.54 10.69
N LEU A 127 -0.04 -6.82 11.27
CA LEU A 127 -0.14 -5.36 11.12
C LEU A 127 1.11 -4.65 11.65
N GLU A 128 1.58 -5.04 12.84
CA GLU A 128 2.81 -4.48 13.43
C GLU A 128 4.04 -4.82 12.57
N ASP A 129 4.07 -6.01 11.95
CA ASP A 129 5.13 -6.41 11.03
C ASP A 129 5.15 -5.56 9.75
N LEU A 130 3.97 -5.29 9.16
CA LEU A 130 3.86 -4.40 7.99
C LEU A 130 4.33 -2.99 8.34
N LEU A 131 3.90 -2.44 9.47
CA LEU A 131 4.35 -1.13 9.95
C LEU A 131 5.87 -1.09 10.15
N ARG A 132 6.45 -2.11 10.79
CA ARG A 132 7.90 -2.23 10.97
C ARG A 132 8.66 -2.18 9.64
N ILE A 133 8.11 -2.83 8.62
CA ILE A 133 8.70 -2.83 7.26
C ILE A 133 8.60 -1.45 6.62
N GLU A 134 7.47 -0.76 6.75
CA GLU A 134 7.32 0.62 6.28
C GLU A 134 8.34 1.55 6.97
N CYS A 135 8.50 1.45 8.28
CA CYS A 135 9.52 2.20 9.02
C CYS A 135 10.93 1.87 8.53
N LYS A 136 11.28 0.60 8.38
CA LYS A 136 12.59 0.14 7.85
C LYS A 136 12.90 0.74 6.47
N LEU A 137 11.90 0.87 5.60
CA LEU A 137 12.07 1.48 4.27
C LEU A 137 12.45 2.96 4.38
N PHE A 138 11.78 3.73 5.24
CA PHE A 138 12.03 5.15 5.40
C PHE A 138 13.27 5.45 6.26
N ASP A 139 13.57 4.62 7.26
CA ASP A 139 14.85 4.65 7.99
C ASP A 139 16.03 4.48 7.05
N GLY A 140 15.97 3.48 6.15
CA GLY A 140 17.01 3.25 5.16
C GLY A 140 17.17 4.39 4.14
N LEU A 141 16.11 5.17 3.89
CA LEU A 141 16.18 6.38 3.07
C LEU A 141 16.68 7.60 3.86
N GLY A 142 16.76 7.53 5.18
CA GLY A 142 17.14 8.65 6.04
C GLY A 142 16.16 9.82 6.01
N ILE A 143 14.87 9.56 5.81
CA ILE A 143 13.82 10.58 5.74
C ILE A 143 13.12 10.66 7.08
N PRO A 144 12.98 11.86 7.69
CA PRO A 144 12.19 12.02 8.91
C PRO A 144 10.72 11.65 8.66
N TYR A 145 10.15 10.84 9.54
CA TYR A 145 8.74 10.44 9.46
C TYR A 145 8.11 10.37 10.84
N ARG A 146 6.78 10.29 10.87
CA ARG A 146 6.00 9.96 12.06
C ARG A 146 4.94 8.92 11.71
N VAL A 147 4.54 8.12 12.69
CA VAL A 147 3.47 7.14 12.59
C VAL A 147 2.21 7.71 13.23
N ILE A 148 1.10 7.59 12.55
CA ILE A 148 -0.23 7.98 13.02
C ILE A 148 -1.07 6.71 13.20
N ASP A 149 -1.54 6.41 14.39
CA ASP A 149 -2.61 5.43 14.62
C ASP A 149 -3.93 6.13 14.25
N THR A 150 -4.53 5.68 13.15
CA THR A 150 -5.66 6.37 12.53
C THR A 150 -6.90 6.31 13.41
N PRO A 151 -7.52 7.46 13.76
CA PRO A 151 -8.75 7.49 14.54
C PRO A 151 -9.89 6.73 13.87
N ILE A 152 -10.79 6.13 14.67
CA ILE A 152 -11.92 5.34 14.17
C ILE A 152 -12.77 6.10 13.15
N GLY A 153 -12.95 7.41 13.34
CA GLY A 153 -13.73 8.26 12.42
C GLY A 153 -13.13 8.40 11.02
N ASP A 154 -11.81 8.15 10.88
CA ASP A 154 -11.07 8.28 9.62
C ASP A 154 -10.75 6.93 8.96
N LEU A 155 -11.14 5.82 9.61
CA LEU A 155 -10.94 4.49 9.03
C LEU A 155 -11.76 4.30 7.75
N GLY A 156 -11.14 3.71 6.74
CA GLY A 156 -11.83 3.18 5.57
C GLY A 156 -12.77 2.03 5.96
N GLY A 157 -13.86 1.81 5.20
CA GLY A 157 -14.85 0.77 5.49
C GLY A 157 -14.29 -0.63 5.78
N PRO A 158 -13.25 -1.11 5.05
CA PRO A 158 -12.64 -2.40 5.31
C PRO A 158 -11.75 -2.48 6.55
N ALA A 159 -11.18 -1.34 6.98
CA ALA A 159 -10.14 -1.33 8.00
C ALA A 159 -10.71 -1.48 9.42
N TYR A 160 -10.22 -2.48 10.15
CA TYR A 160 -10.41 -2.64 11.58
C TYR A 160 -9.44 -1.78 12.38
N ARG A 161 -8.16 -1.72 11.96
CA ARG A 161 -7.12 -0.84 12.48
C ARG A 161 -6.19 -0.44 11.35
N LYS A 162 -5.66 0.79 11.41
CA LYS A 162 -4.85 1.38 10.37
C LYS A 162 -3.76 2.26 10.95
N TYR A 163 -2.57 2.19 10.37
CA TYR A 163 -1.50 3.16 10.56
C TYR A 163 -1.22 3.91 9.27
N ASP A 164 -0.97 5.22 9.37
CA ASP A 164 -0.42 6.04 8.30
C ASP A 164 1.00 6.47 8.70
N LEU A 165 1.95 6.37 7.76
CA LEU A 165 3.27 6.93 7.92
C LEU A 165 3.34 8.23 7.12
N GLU A 166 3.65 9.33 7.79
CA GLU A 166 3.82 10.65 7.20
C GLU A 166 5.29 11.05 7.22
N ALA A 167 5.84 11.38 6.05
CA ALA A 167 7.19 11.92 5.92
C ALA A 167 7.19 13.44 6.03
N TRP A 168 8.27 14.01 6.58
CA TRP A 168 8.49 15.44 6.53
C TRP A 168 8.83 15.89 5.12
N MET A 169 8.14 16.90 4.65
CA MET A 169 8.33 17.51 3.31
C MET A 169 8.62 19.00 3.48
N PRO A 170 9.88 19.43 3.40
CA PRO A 170 10.29 20.84 3.60
C PRO A 170 9.63 21.82 2.63
N GLY A 171 9.37 21.39 1.38
CA GLY A 171 8.74 22.22 0.34
C GLY A 171 7.21 22.29 0.41
N ARG A 172 6.59 21.62 1.37
CA ARG A 172 5.13 21.58 1.49
C ARG A 172 4.62 22.69 2.39
N GLY A 173 3.76 23.57 1.84
CA GLY A 173 3.21 24.70 2.60
C GLY A 173 4.25 25.78 2.91
N ASP A 174 3.96 26.60 3.92
CA ASP A 174 4.83 27.67 4.36
C ASP A 174 5.72 27.17 5.52
N GLY A 175 6.90 26.63 5.19
CA GLY A 175 7.88 26.14 6.17
C GLY A 175 7.92 24.63 6.39
N GLY A 176 7.32 23.86 5.51
CA GLY A 176 7.29 22.40 5.56
C GLY A 176 6.04 21.84 6.23
N ALA A 177 5.68 20.60 5.86
CA ALA A 177 4.57 19.89 6.46
C ALA A 177 4.75 18.37 6.38
N TRP A 178 4.09 17.66 7.27
CA TRP A 178 3.96 16.21 7.19
C TRP A 178 3.05 15.83 6.03
N GLY A 179 3.41 14.77 5.32
CA GLY A 179 2.63 14.24 4.20
C GLY A 179 2.60 12.73 4.22
N GLU A 180 1.41 12.16 4.15
CA GLU A 180 1.22 10.71 4.07
C GLU A 180 1.99 10.13 2.88
N VAL A 181 2.84 9.16 3.15
CA VAL A 181 3.65 8.44 2.14
C VAL A 181 3.31 6.97 2.07
N THR A 182 2.89 6.36 3.18
CA THR A 182 2.40 4.97 3.24
C THR A 182 1.20 4.87 4.17
N SER A 183 0.49 3.75 4.06
CA SER A 183 -0.64 3.38 4.90
C SER A 183 -0.71 1.87 4.98
N THR A 184 -0.93 1.32 6.19
CA THR A 184 -1.14 -0.12 6.39
C THR A 184 -2.38 -0.39 7.20
N SER A 185 -3.16 -1.42 6.83
CA SER A 185 -4.45 -1.74 7.42
C SER A 185 -4.61 -3.22 7.71
N ASN A 186 -5.19 -3.53 8.86
CA ASN A 186 -5.78 -4.83 9.15
C ASN A 186 -7.27 -4.78 8.81
N CYS A 187 -7.70 -5.59 7.86
CA CYS A 187 -9.09 -5.66 7.41
C CYS A 187 -9.86 -6.82 8.07
N THR A 188 -9.22 -7.58 8.95
CA THR A 188 -9.78 -8.80 9.54
C THR A 188 -10.44 -9.68 8.47
N ASP A 189 -11.64 -10.16 8.67
CA ASP A 189 -12.36 -11.01 7.72
C ASP A 189 -13.27 -10.24 6.72
N TYR A 190 -13.21 -8.90 6.72
CA TYR A 190 -14.10 -8.08 5.89
C TYR A 190 -14.01 -8.42 4.39
N GLN A 191 -12.79 -8.48 3.86
CA GLN A 191 -12.54 -8.80 2.45
C GLN A 191 -12.72 -10.28 2.17
N ALA A 192 -12.27 -11.13 3.09
CA ALA A 192 -12.37 -12.57 2.97
C ALA A 192 -13.82 -13.06 2.89
N ARG A 193 -14.74 -12.46 3.66
CA ARG A 193 -16.17 -12.76 3.57
C ARG A 193 -16.78 -12.43 2.21
N ARG A 194 -16.38 -11.31 1.62
CA ARG A 194 -16.89 -10.83 0.33
C ARG A 194 -16.32 -11.59 -0.85
N LEU A 195 -15.06 -12.00 -0.74
CA LEU A 195 -14.33 -12.72 -1.79
C LEU A 195 -14.37 -14.24 -1.62
N GLY A 196 -15.06 -14.77 -0.60
CA GLY A 196 -15.16 -16.21 -0.37
C GLY A 196 -13.84 -16.89 0.02
N ILE A 197 -12.88 -16.15 0.63
CA ILE A 197 -11.55 -16.68 0.93
C ILE A 197 -11.54 -17.31 2.33
N ARG A 198 -11.32 -18.61 2.38
CA ARG A 198 -11.38 -19.39 3.61
C ARG A 198 -10.09 -20.19 3.83
N PHE A 199 -9.92 -20.73 5.01
CA PHE A 199 -8.88 -21.72 5.27
C PHE A 199 -9.41 -22.90 6.08
N LYS A 200 -8.69 -24.00 6.04
CA LYS A 200 -9.02 -25.25 6.71
C LYS A 200 -7.80 -25.78 7.45
N ARG A 201 -8.01 -26.16 8.71
CA ARG A 201 -7.00 -26.89 9.49
C ARG A 201 -7.13 -28.38 9.29
N LYS A 202 -6.01 -29.07 9.21
CA LYS A 202 -5.98 -30.54 9.07
C LYS A 202 -6.62 -31.19 10.29
N GLY A 203 -7.57 -32.09 10.04
CA GLY A 203 -8.28 -32.82 11.10
C GLY A 203 -9.47 -32.06 11.70
N GLU A 204 -9.68 -30.79 11.41
CA GLU A 204 -10.85 -30.03 11.86
C GLU A 204 -11.99 -30.12 10.84
N LYS A 205 -13.24 -30.07 11.35
CA LYS A 205 -14.43 -29.98 10.52
C LYS A 205 -14.74 -28.52 10.19
N GLY A 206 -15.09 -28.25 8.93
CA GLY A 206 -15.47 -26.91 8.47
C GLY A 206 -14.29 -26.08 8.00
N THR A 207 -14.58 -24.80 7.72
CA THR A 207 -13.62 -23.79 7.25
C THR A 207 -13.86 -22.48 7.96
N THR A 208 -12.83 -21.66 8.09
CA THR A 208 -12.89 -20.31 8.68
C THR A 208 -12.45 -19.27 7.65
N PHE A 209 -12.92 -18.04 7.74
CA PHE A 209 -12.41 -16.96 6.89
C PHE A 209 -10.99 -16.58 7.30
N VAL A 210 -10.14 -16.32 6.32
CA VAL A 210 -8.83 -15.72 6.58
C VAL A 210 -9.00 -14.27 7.02
N HIS A 211 -7.97 -13.69 7.67
CA HIS A 211 -7.85 -12.25 7.79
C HIS A 211 -6.93 -11.71 6.69
N THR A 212 -7.24 -10.54 6.19
CA THR A 212 -6.46 -9.86 5.16
C THR A 212 -5.86 -8.58 5.70
N LEU A 213 -4.67 -8.25 5.22
CA LEU A 213 -3.96 -7.02 5.55
C LEU A 213 -3.35 -6.45 4.28
N ASN A 214 -3.32 -5.14 4.19
CA ASN A 214 -2.62 -4.42 3.14
C ASN A 214 -1.66 -3.39 3.73
N GLY A 215 -0.64 -3.01 2.97
CA GLY A 215 0.28 -1.96 3.35
C GLY A 215 1.07 -1.45 2.16
N THR A 216 1.21 -0.14 2.06
CA THR A 216 2.02 0.48 1.02
C THR A 216 3.50 0.42 1.42
N ALA A 217 4.31 -0.39 0.73
CA ALA A 217 5.75 -0.32 0.92
C ALA A 217 6.31 1.00 0.37
N VAL A 218 5.94 1.38 -0.85
CA VAL A 218 6.30 2.68 -1.43
C VAL A 218 5.29 3.14 -2.49
N ALA A 219 4.76 4.34 -2.32
CA ALA A 219 4.06 5.08 -3.37
C ALA A 219 5.08 6.00 -4.07
N MET A 220 5.40 5.68 -5.34
CA MET A 220 6.58 6.22 -6.03
C MET A 220 6.60 7.75 -6.10
N SER A 221 5.48 8.39 -6.41
CA SER A 221 5.41 9.85 -6.53
C SER A 221 5.66 10.55 -5.20
N ARG A 222 5.05 10.07 -4.11
CA ARG A 222 5.19 10.68 -2.78
C ARG A 222 6.56 10.42 -2.16
N ALA A 223 7.08 9.21 -2.27
CA ALA A 223 8.44 8.88 -1.81
C ALA A 223 9.51 9.65 -2.60
N LEU A 224 9.30 9.86 -3.91
CA LEU A 224 10.20 10.67 -4.73
C LEU A 224 10.23 12.13 -4.25
N ILE A 225 9.07 12.74 -3.97
CA ILE A 225 9.00 14.09 -3.41
C ILE A 225 9.76 14.15 -2.08
N ALA A 226 9.49 13.21 -1.16
CA ALA A 226 10.15 13.19 0.14
C ALA A 226 11.68 13.08 0.00
N VAL A 227 12.19 12.23 -0.91
CA VAL A 227 13.63 12.13 -1.18
C VAL A 227 14.16 13.45 -1.75
N LEU A 228 13.56 13.98 -2.82
CA LEU A 228 14.06 15.20 -3.46
C LEU A 228 14.09 16.38 -2.50
N GLU A 229 13.02 16.61 -1.75
CA GLU A 229 12.91 17.75 -0.84
C GLU A 229 13.86 17.65 0.37
N ASN A 230 14.08 16.45 0.92
CA ASN A 230 14.98 16.28 2.05
C ASN A 230 16.47 16.27 1.66
N TYR A 231 16.79 15.96 0.41
CA TYR A 231 18.18 15.82 -0.05
C TYR A 231 18.64 16.91 -1.03
N GLN A 232 17.77 17.85 -1.38
CA GLN A 232 18.12 18.99 -2.23
C GLN A 232 19.12 19.91 -1.51
N GLN A 233 20.09 20.42 -2.26
CA GLN A 233 21.15 21.32 -1.79
C GLN A 233 20.93 22.74 -2.31
N ALA A 234 21.63 23.72 -1.70
CA ALA A 234 21.53 25.13 -2.07
C ALA A 234 21.93 25.41 -3.52
N ASP A 235 22.80 24.58 -4.12
CA ASP A 235 23.21 24.67 -5.53
C ASP A 235 22.23 23.99 -6.49
N GLY A 236 21.08 23.53 -6.01
CA GLY A 236 20.06 22.83 -6.79
C GLY A 236 20.37 21.35 -7.07
N SER A 237 21.52 20.85 -6.62
CA SER A 237 21.81 19.42 -6.71
C SER A 237 21.02 18.63 -5.66
N VAL A 238 20.94 17.31 -5.86
CA VAL A 238 20.31 16.38 -4.92
C VAL A 238 21.32 15.31 -4.52
N VAL A 239 21.61 15.19 -3.23
CA VAL A 239 22.39 14.07 -2.70
C VAL A 239 21.54 12.81 -2.80
N VAL A 240 22.10 11.73 -3.34
CA VAL A 240 21.40 10.44 -3.44
C VAL A 240 21.52 9.72 -2.10
N PRO A 241 20.40 9.35 -1.44
CA PRO A 241 20.42 8.51 -0.25
C PRO A 241 21.32 7.30 -0.45
N GLU A 242 22.12 6.95 0.55
CA GLU A 242 23.10 5.87 0.45
C GLU A 242 22.49 4.56 -0.05
N ALA A 243 21.32 4.21 0.47
CA ALA A 243 20.58 3.01 0.10
C ALA A 243 20.18 2.97 -1.41
N LEU A 244 20.17 4.11 -2.10
CA LEU A 244 19.79 4.20 -3.51
C LEU A 244 20.99 4.31 -4.46
N ARG A 245 22.20 4.58 -3.96
CA ARG A 245 23.39 4.83 -4.80
C ARG A 245 23.73 3.69 -5.74
N GLY A 246 23.59 2.45 -5.27
CA GLY A 246 23.81 1.26 -6.10
C GLY A 246 22.89 1.16 -7.31
N TRP A 247 21.67 1.71 -7.20
CA TRP A 247 20.68 1.72 -8.28
C TRP A 247 20.80 2.95 -9.20
N VAL A 248 21.19 4.10 -8.63
CA VAL A 248 21.34 5.37 -9.38
C VAL A 248 22.71 5.45 -10.06
N GLY A 249 23.71 4.77 -9.54
CA GLY A 249 25.09 4.78 -10.03
C GLY A 249 25.81 6.10 -9.75
N LYS A 250 25.29 6.93 -8.84
CA LYS A 250 25.84 8.23 -8.45
C LYS A 250 25.51 8.53 -6.99
N ASP A 251 26.34 9.33 -6.37
CA ASP A 251 26.11 9.87 -5.02
C ASP A 251 25.38 11.23 -5.04
N ARG A 252 25.36 11.92 -6.20
CA ARG A 252 24.74 13.23 -6.40
C ARG A 252 24.17 13.36 -7.81
N ILE A 253 23.04 14.02 -7.92
CA ILE A 253 22.42 14.46 -9.19
C ILE A 253 22.58 15.98 -9.26
N SER A 254 23.32 16.47 -10.24
CA SER A 254 23.56 17.91 -10.47
C SER A 254 22.51 18.50 -11.41
N PRO A 255 22.14 19.79 -11.26
CA PRO A 255 21.36 20.48 -12.27
C PRO A 255 22.06 20.46 -13.63
N ARG A 256 21.29 20.53 -14.69
CA ARG A 256 21.83 20.70 -16.08
C ARG A 256 22.10 22.13 -16.36
#